data_d507ebe2f459f382fc4e04ea530cb05a
#
_entry.id   d507ebe2f459f382fc4e04ea530cb05a
#
_cell.length_a   1.000
_cell.length_b   1.000
_cell.length_c   1.000
_cell.angle_alpha   90.00
_cell.angle_beta   90.00
_cell.angle_gamma   90.00
#
_symmetry.space_group_name_H-M   'P 1'
#
loop_
_entity.id
_entity.type
_entity.pdbx_description
1 polymer ?
#
loop_
_entity_poly.entity_id
_entity_poly.type
_entity_poly.pdbx_seq_one_letter_code
_entity_poly.pdbx_strand_id
1 'polypeptide(L)'
;RKYEAVGFTILDFPCNQFMEQAKGNDEEISSFCTLKYDTTFPRFKKIDVNGENESPLYTFLKNAIAERDNKGFSVKNVLLSLTSKINGKSGKKSDIEWNFEKFLVDKNGNVVKRFAPTVTPDQIESEIEKLLSA
;
A
#
# COMPACT_ATOMS: atom_id res chain seq x y z
N ARG A 1 -7.12 -0.94 -14.47
CA ARG A 1 -7.80 -0.62 -15.75
C ARG A 1 -9.30 -0.89 -15.72
N LYS A 2 -9.73 -2.05 -15.17
CA LYS A 2 -11.15 -2.48 -15.17
C LYS A 2 -12.13 -1.42 -14.65
N TYR A 3 -11.77 -0.69 -13.61
CA TYR A 3 -12.65 0.29 -12.95
C TYR A 3 -12.23 1.74 -13.18
N GLU A 4 -11.22 2.00 -13.97
CA GLU A 4 -10.70 3.36 -14.20
C GLU A 4 -11.77 4.28 -14.79
N ALA A 5 -12.51 3.81 -15.79
CA ALA A 5 -13.54 4.58 -16.46
C ALA A 5 -14.75 4.91 -15.57
N VAL A 6 -14.94 4.19 -14.46
CA VAL A 6 -16.05 4.41 -13.52
C VAL A 6 -15.60 5.08 -12.21
N GLY A 7 -14.39 5.64 -12.20
CA GLY A 7 -13.94 6.52 -11.12
C GLY A 7 -13.00 5.90 -10.09
N PHE A 8 -12.36 4.78 -10.43
CA PHE A 8 -11.36 4.16 -9.54
C PHE A 8 -9.94 4.42 -10.04
N THR A 9 -9.02 4.73 -9.13
CA THR A 9 -7.60 4.82 -9.44
C THR A 9 -6.76 4.25 -8.30
N ILE A 10 -5.49 4.00 -8.58
CA ILE A 10 -4.48 3.62 -7.60
C ILE A 10 -3.45 4.74 -7.52
N LEU A 11 -3.04 5.10 -6.32
CA LEU A 11 -1.94 6.03 -6.06
C LEU A 11 -0.78 5.21 -5.50
N ASP A 12 0.32 5.15 -6.24
CA ASP A 12 1.50 4.35 -5.89
C ASP A 12 2.58 5.23 -5.28
N PHE A 13 3.02 4.86 -4.07
CA PHE A 13 4.07 5.56 -3.33
C PHE A 13 5.22 4.58 -3.04
N PRO A 14 6.26 4.55 -3.88
CA PRO A 14 7.40 3.66 -3.66
C PRO A 14 8.11 3.93 -2.33
N CYS A 15 8.60 2.87 -1.69
CA CYS A 15 9.32 2.96 -0.43
C CYS A 15 10.49 1.99 -0.41
N ASN A 16 11.65 2.43 0.08
CA ASN A 16 12.88 1.63 0.15
C ASN A 16 13.21 1.09 1.54
N GLN A 17 12.30 1.22 2.51
CA GLN A 17 12.53 0.79 3.90
C GLN A 17 12.47 -0.72 4.11
N PHE A 18 12.00 -1.49 3.13
CA PHE A 18 11.79 -2.94 3.24
C PHE A 18 12.83 -3.69 2.43
N MET A 19 13.97 -3.98 3.07
CA MET A 19 15.13 -4.66 2.47
C MET A 19 15.60 -4.01 1.16
N GLU A 20 15.47 -2.70 1.07
CA GLU A 20 15.92 -1.89 -0.08
C GLU A 20 15.38 -2.38 -1.45
N GLN A 21 14.12 -2.82 -1.49
CA GLN A 21 13.50 -3.32 -2.72
C GLN A 21 13.21 -2.25 -3.77
N ALA A 22 13.27 -0.97 -3.40
CA ALA A 22 13.06 0.16 -4.30
C ALA A 22 14.27 1.12 -4.30
N LYS A 23 15.45 0.61 -4.64
CA LYS A 23 16.73 1.35 -4.60
C LYS A 23 16.86 2.42 -5.68
N GLY A 24 16.21 2.27 -6.83
CA GLY A 24 16.30 3.22 -7.93
C GLY A 24 15.72 4.58 -7.56
N ASN A 25 16.04 5.63 -8.32
CA ASN A 25 15.38 6.92 -8.19
C ASN A 25 13.94 6.85 -8.72
N ASP A 26 13.17 7.92 -8.54
CA ASP A 26 11.74 7.93 -8.93
C ASP A 26 11.55 7.70 -10.43
N GLU A 27 12.44 8.25 -11.26
CA GLU A 27 12.38 8.08 -12.71
C GLU A 27 12.69 6.64 -13.13
N GLU A 28 13.70 6.02 -12.55
CA GLU A 28 14.07 4.62 -12.80
C GLU A 28 12.95 3.65 -12.39
N ILE A 29 12.35 3.86 -11.22
CA ILE A 29 11.23 3.07 -10.72
C ILE A 29 10.02 3.23 -11.65
N SER A 30 9.71 4.44 -12.06
CA SER A 30 8.60 4.72 -12.96
C SER A 30 8.80 4.05 -14.32
N SER A 31 9.99 4.17 -14.90
CA SER A 31 10.34 3.53 -16.16
C SER A 31 10.26 2.01 -16.08
N PHE A 32 10.79 1.41 -15.02
CA PHE A 32 10.73 -0.03 -14.79
C PHE A 32 9.29 -0.54 -14.74
N CYS A 33 8.43 0.12 -13.97
CA CYS A 33 7.02 -0.29 -13.85
C CYS A 33 6.26 -0.12 -15.16
N THR A 34 6.52 0.96 -15.90
CA THR A 34 5.86 1.20 -17.18
C THR A 34 6.30 0.20 -18.25
N LEU A 35 7.60 -0.04 -18.37
CA LEU A 35 8.15 -0.93 -19.41
C LEU A 35 7.89 -2.40 -19.12
N LYS A 36 7.98 -2.82 -17.86
CA LYS A 36 7.87 -4.24 -17.48
C LYS A 36 6.45 -4.68 -17.14
N TYR A 37 5.67 -3.83 -16.50
CA TYR A 37 4.34 -4.16 -15.99
C TYR A 37 3.20 -3.39 -16.66
N ASP A 38 3.51 -2.45 -17.56
CA ASP A 38 2.53 -1.65 -18.28
C ASP A 38 1.48 -1.01 -17.33
N THR A 39 1.96 -0.42 -16.23
CA THR A 39 1.10 0.25 -15.26
C THR A 39 0.59 1.59 -15.80
N THR A 40 -0.68 1.89 -15.56
CA THR A 40 -1.35 3.10 -16.05
C THR A 40 -1.74 4.08 -14.96
N PHE A 41 -1.70 3.66 -13.69
CA PHE A 41 -2.05 4.51 -12.56
C PHE A 41 -0.91 5.46 -12.16
N PRO A 42 -1.24 6.61 -11.52
CA PRO A 42 -0.23 7.59 -11.07
C PRO A 42 0.78 7.00 -10.10
N ARG A 43 2.03 7.39 -10.27
CA ARG A 43 3.12 7.01 -9.37
C ARG A 43 3.76 8.28 -8.82
N PHE A 44 3.99 8.30 -7.51
CA PHE A 44 4.51 9.46 -6.81
C PHE A 44 5.96 9.24 -6.40
N LYS A 45 6.59 10.24 -5.82
CA LYS A 45 7.96 10.16 -5.32
C LYS A 45 8.10 9.09 -4.24
N LYS A 46 9.28 8.49 -4.18
CA LYS A 46 9.67 7.59 -3.09
C LYS A 46 9.56 8.33 -1.75
N ILE A 47 8.98 7.68 -0.75
CA ILE A 47 8.77 8.22 0.59
C ILE A 47 9.12 7.19 1.65
N ASP A 48 9.28 7.64 2.88
CA ASP A 48 9.28 6.77 4.06
C ASP A 48 7.85 6.65 4.60
N VAL A 49 7.49 5.45 5.01
CA VAL A 49 6.14 5.13 5.51
C VAL A 49 6.13 4.78 7.00
N ASN A 50 7.30 4.59 7.60
CA ASN A 50 7.51 4.32 9.02
C ASN A 50 8.67 5.16 9.56
N GLY A 51 8.67 5.40 10.87
CA GLY A 51 9.78 6.01 11.58
C GLY A 51 9.75 7.54 11.58
N GLU A 52 10.88 8.13 11.88
CA GLU A 52 11.03 9.57 12.14
C GLU A 52 10.68 10.42 10.91
N ASN A 53 11.03 9.94 9.72
CA ASN A 53 10.86 10.67 8.46
C ASN A 53 9.65 10.22 7.66
N GLU A 54 8.68 9.54 8.28
CA GLU A 54 7.51 9.07 7.55
C GLU A 54 6.72 10.22 6.94
N SER A 55 6.18 9.99 5.74
CA SER A 55 5.35 10.97 5.03
C SER A 55 4.09 11.31 5.86
N PRO A 56 3.68 12.59 5.94
CA PRO A 56 2.43 12.98 6.61
C PRO A 56 1.20 12.24 6.09
N LEU A 57 1.19 11.87 4.80
CA LEU A 57 0.13 11.05 4.24
C LEU A 57 0.01 9.70 4.97
N TYR A 58 1.13 9.02 5.19
CA TYR A 58 1.12 7.73 5.89
C TYR A 58 0.84 7.86 7.38
N THR A 59 1.24 8.96 8.00
CA THR A 59 0.81 9.28 9.37
C THR A 59 -0.72 9.37 9.44
N PHE A 60 -1.34 10.06 8.50
CA PHE A 60 -2.80 10.17 8.39
C PHE A 60 -3.46 8.81 8.16
N LEU A 61 -2.97 8.04 7.18
CA LEU A 61 -3.55 6.74 6.83
C LEU A 61 -3.46 5.74 7.99
N LYS A 62 -2.31 5.66 8.65
CA LYS A 62 -2.08 4.74 9.77
C LYS A 62 -2.90 5.13 11.01
N ASN A 63 -3.11 6.40 11.26
CA ASN A 63 -3.96 6.88 12.35
C ASN A 63 -5.45 6.65 12.07
N ALA A 64 -5.84 6.68 10.81
CA ALA A 64 -7.23 6.41 10.42
C ALA A 64 -7.62 4.94 10.65
N ILE A 65 -6.75 3.99 10.24
CA ILE A 65 -6.98 2.56 10.43
C ILE A 65 -5.65 1.86 10.76
N ALA A 66 -5.52 1.36 11.99
CA ALA A 66 -4.36 0.59 12.44
C ALA A 66 -4.48 -0.90 12.08
N GLU A 67 -5.70 -1.44 12.10
CA GLU A 67 -5.96 -2.86 11.84
C GLU A 67 -5.95 -3.18 10.35
N ARG A 68 -5.37 -4.34 10.02
CA ARG A 68 -5.26 -4.83 8.64
C ARG A 68 -6.22 -5.99 8.41
N ASP A 69 -6.92 -5.94 7.26
CA ASP A 69 -7.59 -7.13 6.74
C ASP A 69 -6.55 -7.96 5.96
N ASN A 70 -6.29 -9.17 6.39
CA ASN A 70 -5.36 -10.08 5.74
C ASN A 70 -6.07 -11.20 4.96
N LYS A 71 -7.40 -11.12 4.83
CA LYS A 71 -8.22 -12.09 4.11
C LYS A 71 -7.99 -13.54 4.57
N GLY A 72 -7.80 -13.71 5.88
CA GLY A 72 -7.56 -14.98 6.51
C GLY A 72 -6.10 -15.23 6.88
N PHE A 73 -5.87 -16.31 7.58
CA PHE A 73 -4.54 -16.70 8.03
C PHE A 73 -3.72 -17.27 6.87
N SER A 74 -2.46 -16.81 6.72
CA SER A 74 -1.50 -17.43 5.81
C SER A 74 -0.11 -17.46 6.43
N VAL A 75 0.70 -18.45 6.03
CA VAL A 75 2.11 -18.56 6.44
C VAL A 75 2.89 -17.33 6.01
N LYS A 76 2.56 -16.76 4.85
CA LYS A 76 3.19 -15.53 4.35
C LYS A 76 2.95 -14.35 5.29
N ASN A 77 1.75 -14.20 5.84
CA ASN A 77 1.44 -13.14 6.80
C ASN A 77 2.26 -13.29 8.09
N VAL A 78 2.44 -14.51 8.57
CA VAL A 78 3.26 -14.79 9.75
C VAL A 78 4.73 -14.45 9.49
N LEU A 79 5.27 -14.86 8.34
CA LEU A 79 6.65 -14.54 7.94
C LEU A 79 6.87 -13.04 7.78
N LEU A 80 5.93 -12.32 7.17
CA LEU A 80 5.99 -10.86 7.05
C LEU A 80 6.00 -10.18 8.43
N SER A 81 5.16 -10.65 9.34
CA SER A 81 5.10 -10.12 10.70
C SER A 81 6.41 -10.31 11.45
N LEU A 82 7.11 -11.42 11.24
CA LEU A 82 8.42 -11.70 11.85
C LEU A 82 9.53 -10.84 11.23
N THR A 83 9.58 -10.74 9.90
CA THR A 83 10.60 -9.98 9.18
C THR A 83 10.41 -8.47 9.35
N SER A 84 9.20 -8.01 9.51
CA SER A 84 8.90 -6.58 9.64
C SER A 84 9.48 -5.95 10.90
N LYS A 85 9.81 -6.74 11.92
CA LYS A 85 10.49 -6.25 13.13
C LYS A 85 11.90 -5.70 12.84
N ILE A 86 12.47 -6.03 11.67
CA ILE A 86 13.84 -5.67 11.29
C ILE A 86 13.86 -4.46 10.35
N ASN A 87 12.72 -4.07 9.78
CA ASN A 87 12.64 -3.10 8.68
C ASN A 87 12.03 -1.76 9.11
N GLY A 88 12.84 -0.84 9.62
CA GLY A 88 12.46 0.57 9.80
C GLY A 88 11.23 0.86 10.67
N LYS A 89 10.68 -0.13 11.36
CA LYS A 89 9.51 0.04 12.20
C LYS A 89 9.80 0.85 13.45
N SER A 90 8.85 1.66 13.84
CA SER A 90 8.87 2.42 15.11
C SER A 90 8.42 1.59 16.32
N GLY A 91 8.04 0.33 16.12
CA GLY A 91 7.48 -0.55 17.17
C GLY A 91 5.99 -0.37 17.38
N LYS A 92 5.32 0.49 16.62
CA LYS A 92 3.88 0.70 16.71
C LYS A 92 3.11 -0.37 15.93
N LYS A 93 1.96 -0.80 16.44
CA LYS A 93 1.08 -1.76 15.76
C LYS A 93 0.63 -1.27 14.39
N SER A 94 0.48 0.03 14.21
CA SER A 94 0.04 0.66 12.97
C SER A 94 1.13 0.77 11.88
N ASP A 95 2.39 0.44 12.19
CA ASP A 95 3.48 0.52 11.21
C ASP A 95 3.21 -0.34 9.99
N ILE A 96 3.64 0.16 8.82
CA ILE A 96 3.58 -0.61 7.57
C ILE A 96 4.54 -1.80 7.68
N GLU A 97 4.08 -2.99 7.34
CA GLU A 97 4.86 -4.22 7.52
C GLU A 97 5.78 -4.54 6.35
N TRP A 98 5.35 -4.22 5.13
CA TRP A 98 6.07 -4.55 3.91
C TRP A 98 5.58 -3.73 2.74
N ASN A 99 6.25 -3.85 1.59
CA ASN A 99 5.76 -3.32 0.32
C ASN A 99 4.39 -3.92 -0.04
N PHE A 100 3.59 -3.21 -0.81
CA PHE A 100 2.26 -3.61 -1.28
C PHE A 100 1.16 -3.61 -0.21
N GLU A 101 1.37 -3.01 0.94
CA GLU A 101 0.28 -2.72 1.86
C GLU A 101 -0.63 -1.67 1.23
N LYS A 102 -1.93 -1.81 1.42
CA LYS A 102 -2.93 -1.03 0.68
C LYS A 102 -3.93 -0.39 1.62
N PHE A 103 -4.33 0.83 1.29
CA PHE A 103 -5.42 1.55 1.96
C PHE A 103 -6.50 1.84 0.93
N LEU A 104 -7.74 1.54 1.27
CA LEU A 104 -8.90 1.84 0.43
C LEU A 104 -9.54 3.13 0.94
N VAL A 105 -9.69 4.12 0.04
CA VAL A 105 -10.24 5.44 0.36
C VAL A 105 -11.48 5.66 -0.48
N ASP A 106 -12.56 6.15 0.13
CA ASP A 106 -13.80 6.46 -0.59
C ASP A 106 -13.73 7.80 -1.34
N LYS A 107 -14.77 8.11 -2.10
CA LYS A 107 -14.87 9.36 -2.89
C LYS A 107 -14.87 10.64 -2.05
N ASN A 108 -15.13 10.53 -0.75
CA ASN A 108 -15.17 11.66 0.18
C ASN A 108 -13.84 11.84 0.95
N GLY A 109 -12.83 11.02 0.65
CA GLY A 109 -11.53 11.07 1.32
C GLY A 109 -11.44 10.30 2.62
N ASN A 110 -12.45 9.48 2.95
CA ASN A 110 -12.42 8.66 4.15
C ASN A 110 -11.67 7.35 3.90
N VAL A 111 -10.75 7.00 4.80
CA VAL A 111 -10.03 5.71 4.77
C VAL A 111 -10.99 4.66 5.32
N VAL A 112 -11.46 3.77 4.46
CA VAL A 112 -12.50 2.79 4.83
C VAL A 112 -11.94 1.43 5.18
N LYS A 113 -10.78 1.06 4.62
CA LYS A 113 -10.16 -0.24 4.89
C LYS A 113 -8.65 -0.22 4.64
N ARG A 114 -7.94 -1.10 5.35
CA ARG A 114 -6.50 -1.32 5.19
C ARG A 114 -6.27 -2.80 4.97
N PHE A 115 -5.43 -3.15 3.98
CA PHE A 115 -5.15 -4.53 3.61
C PHE A 115 -3.68 -4.87 3.79
N ALA A 116 -3.41 -6.06 4.29
CA ALA A 116 -2.06 -6.59 4.43
C ALA A 116 -1.36 -6.71 3.08
N PRO A 117 -0.02 -6.67 3.04
CA PRO A 117 0.74 -6.75 1.78
C PRO A 117 0.43 -7.97 0.93
N THR A 118 0.05 -9.08 1.55
CA THR A 118 -0.27 -10.35 0.88
C THR A 118 -1.65 -10.40 0.22
N VAL A 119 -2.51 -9.42 0.50
CA VAL A 119 -3.84 -9.33 -0.11
C VAL A 119 -3.69 -8.86 -1.55
N THR A 120 -4.16 -9.67 -2.50
CA THR A 120 -4.07 -9.36 -3.93
C THR A 120 -5.16 -8.39 -4.36
N PRO A 121 -4.99 -7.65 -5.49
CA PRO A 121 -6.05 -6.82 -6.03
C PRO A 121 -7.37 -7.55 -6.27
N ASP A 122 -7.32 -8.80 -6.72
CA ASP A 122 -8.53 -9.61 -6.94
C ASP A 122 -9.32 -9.83 -5.66
N GLN A 123 -8.64 -9.96 -4.52
CA GLN A 123 -9.29 -10.18 -3.22
C GLN A 123 -10.00 -8.94 -2.68
N ILE A 124 -9.68 -7.75 -3.17
CA ILE A 124 -10.32 -6.49 -2.74
C ILE A 124 -11.33 -5.96 -3.76
N GLU A 125 -11.53 -6.65 -4.88
CA GLU A 125 -12.43 -6.23 -5.96
C GLU A 125 -13.85 -5.97 -5.46
N SER A 126 -14.40 -6.84 -4.63
CA SER A 126 -15.75 -6.69 -4.09
C SER A 126 -15.91 -5.43 -3.22
N GLU A 127 -14.87 -5.06 -2.48
CA GLU A 127 -14.87 -3.83 -1.67
C GLU A 127 -14.84 -2.58 -2.56
N ILE A 128 -14.08 -2.63 -3.66
CA ILE A 128 -14.04 -1.56 -4.65
C ILE A 128 -15.41 -1.38 -5.29
N GLU A 129 -16.05 -2.48 -5.71
CA GLU A 129 -17.40 -2.45 -6.31
C GLU A 129 -18.44 -1.86 -5.38
N LYS A 130 -18.40 -2.18 -4.09
CA LYS A 130 -19.30 -1.61 -3.09
C LYS A 130 -19.18 -0.08 -3.01
N LEU A 131 -17.95 0.44 -3.01
CA LEU A 131 -17.72 1.88 -2.96
C LEU A 131 -18.13 2.59 -4.25
N LEU A 132 -17.96 1.95 -5.40
CA LEU A 132 -18.38 2.51 -6.68
C LEU A 132 -19.89 2.56 -6.84
N SER A 133 -20.62 1.65 -6.17
CA SER A 133 -22.09 1.58 -6.20
C SER A 133 -22.77 2.52 -5.20
N ALA A 134 -22.00 3.07 -4.28
CA ALA A 134 -22.54 3.91 -3.20
C ALA A 134 -22.90 5.34 -3.63
#